data_4738632b5b9db107ead5365cec19319d
#
_entry.id   4738632b5b9db107ead5365cec19319d
#
_cell.length_a   1.000
_cell.length_b   1.000
_cell.length_c   1.000
_cell.angle_alpha   90.00
_cell.angle_beta   90.00
_cell.angle_gamma   90.00
#
_symmetry.space_group_name_H-M   'P 1'
#
loop_
_entity.id
_entity.type
_entity.pdbx_description
1 polymer ?
#
loop_
_entity_poly.entity_id
_entity_poly.type
_entity_poly.pdbx_seq_one_letter_code
_entity_poly.pdbx_strand_id
1 'polypeptide(L)'
;MSYKAFNISDGISLIQETYVANFMRCNIWHVKGKNYDLIIDTGMGLSPLKDWVLKQTDKPIKAIITHSHFDHCGSLHEFEDRLGHRDEAEIMKSPLNEDIVFSGAWKEIEIIDKKQFPNYSGDTFYVKPAPLTGYLDEGDVIDLGDKAFQILHLPGHSPGSIGLMDMKSKELFSGDAIYDGELLDTLYHSNIEQYKQTLLRIKGLDINLFHGGHFPSFNKTRANEIIDEYISGFNTITDVKDWFESSKKLNKDVFSDQNWDLAKLIISQNEN
;
A
#
# COMPACT_ATOMS: atom_id res chain seq x y z
N MET A 1 -19.94 4.79 7.95
CA MET A 1 -18.62 4.77 8.64
C MET A 1 -17.58 4.64 7.55
N SER A 2 -16.66 5.61 7.38
CA SER A 2 -15.77 5.66 6.21
C SER A 2 -14.59 4.69 6.29
N TYR A 3 -14.21 4.29 7.49
CA TYR A 3 -13.08 3.40 7.74
C TYR A 3 -13.48 2.22 8.63
N LYS A 4 -12.82 1.08 8.42
CA LYS A 4 -12.87 -0.10 9.28
C LYS A 4 -11.43 -0.51 9.59
N ALA A 5 -11.15 -0.91 10.84
CA ALA A 5 -9.84 -1.42 11.23
C ALA A 5 -9.92 -2.88 11.65
N PHE A 6 -8.86 -3.61 11.33
CA PHE A 6 -8.65 -4.99 11.71
C PHE A 6 -7.33 -5.09 12.47
N ASN A 7 -7.34 -5.67 13.64
CA ASN A 7 -6.11 -5.98 14.36
C ASN A 7 -5.43 -7.19 13.70
N ILE A 8 -4.21 -7.02 13.23
CA ILE A 8 -3.46 -8.06 12.52
C ILE A 8 -2.51 -8.76 13.48
N SER A 9 -1.69 -7.99 14.20
CA SER A 9 -0.77 -8.48 15.23
C SER A 9 -0.60 -7.45 16.34
N ASP A 10 0.29 -7.66 17.30
CA ASP A 10 0.49 -6.73 18.42
C ASP A 10 0.97 -5.36 17.93
N GLY A 11 0.09 -4.37 18.07
CA GLY A 11 0.33 -3.01 17.66
C GLY A 11 0.27 -2.77 16.14
N ILE A 12 -0.11 -3.75 15.32
CA ILE A 12 -0.30 -3.58 13.87
C ILE A 12 -1.78 -3.75 13.53
N SER A 13 -2.36 -2.74 12.90
CA SER A 13 -3.73 -2.76 12.41
C SER A 13 -3.79 -2.38 10.95
N LEU A 14 -4.64 -3.06 10.21
CA LEU A 14 -5.04 -2.70 8.86
C LEU A 14 -6.24 -1.78 8.92
N ILE A 15 -6.16 -0.63 8.27
CA ILE A 15 -7.28 0.30 8.08
C ILE A 15 -7.73 0.22 6.63
N GLN A 16 -9.02 0.13 6.41
CA GLN A 16 -9.61 0.07 5.06
C GLN A 16 -10.69 1.13 4.86
N GLU A 17 -10.67 1.75 3.70
CA GLU A 17 -11.70 2.66 3.23
C GLU A 17 -12.92 1.86 2.77
N THR A 18 -14.02 1.87 3.53
CA THR A 18 -15.19 1.02 3.28
C THR A 18 -15.97 1.37 2.02
N TYR A 19 -15.69 2.52 1.45
CA TYR A 19 -16.33 3.04 0.26
C TYR A 19 -15.54 2.79 -1.04
N VAL A 20 -14.32 2.30 -0.92
CA VAL A 20 -13.50 1.89 -2.08
C VAL A 20 -13.78 0.43 -2.39
N ALA A 21 -13.91 0.09 -3.66
CA ALA A 21 -14.08 -1.29 -4.12
C ALA A 21 -12.91 -2.17 -3.67
N ASN A 22 -13.20 -3.38 -3.20
CA ASN A 22 -12.20 -4.24 -2.54
C ASN A 22 -10.93 -4.47 -3.37
N PHE A 23 -11.07 -4.68 -4.68
CA PHE A 23 -9.94 -4.94 -5.57
C PHE A 23 -9.00 -3.75 -5.75
N MET A 24 -9.49 -2.51 -5.46
CA MET A 24 -8.73 -1.26 -5.61
C MET A 24 -8.32 -0.67 -4.24
N ARG A 25 -8.86 -1.24 -3.18
CA ARG A 25 -8.69 -0.69 -1.84
C ARG A 25 -7.26 -0.83 -1.37
N CYS A 26 -6.61 0.30 -1.15
CA CYS A 26 -5.30 0.32 -0.51
C CYS A 26 -5.38 -0.16 0.93
N ASN A 27 -4.42 -0.92 1.36
CA ASN A 27 -4.17 -1.30 2.74
C ASN A 27 -3.42 -0.17 3.44
N ILE A 28 -4.12 0.55 4.30
CA ILE A 28 -3.52 1.57 5.16
C ILE A 28 -3.07 0.88 6.44
N TRP A 29 -1.78 0.90 6.75
CA TRP A 29 -1.26 0.23 7.93
C TRP A 29 -1.03 1.20 9.08
N HIS A 30 -1.63 0.94 10.24
CA HIS A 30 -1.36 1.65 11.48
C HIS A 30 -0.47 0.80 12.36
N VAL A 31 0.76 1.26 12.57
CA VAL A 31 1.74 0.61 13.45
C VAL A 31 1.92 1.44 14.70
N LYS A 32 1.48 0.90 15.83
CA LYS A 32 1.63 1.53 17.14
C LYS A 32 3.05 1.33 17.66
N GLY A 33 3.70 2.43 18.00
CA GLY A 33 5.01 2.43 18.60
C GLY A 33 5.03 3.02 20.03
N LYS A 34 6.13 2.93 20.70
CA LYS A 34 6.30 3.50 22.06
C LYS A 34 6.28 5.03 22.03
N ASN A 35 7.03 5.64 21.12
CA ASN A 35 7.25 7.09 21.08
C ASN A 35 6.25 7.82 20.18
N TYR A 36 5.91 7.23 19.05
CA TYR A 36 4.96 7.73 18.05
C TYR A 36 4.43 6.56 17.21
N ASP A 37 3.33 6.79 16.53
CA ASP A 37 2.73 5.81 15.66
C ASP A 37 3.08 6.09 14.19
N LEU A 38 3.12 5.04 13.35
CA LEU A 38 3.22 5.16 11.91
C LEU A 38 1.87 4.91 11.25
N ILE A 39 1.59 5.69 10.21
CA ILE A 39 0.62 5.36 9.18
C ILE A 39 1.41 5.11 7.90
N ILE A 40 1.30 3.91 7.34
CA ILE A 40 1.94 3.53 6.08
C ILE A 40 0.85 3.47 5.03
N ASP A 41 0.98 4.30 4.02
CA ASP A 41 0.01 4.69 3.01
C ASP A 41 -1.24 5.38 3.59
N THR A 42 -2.00 6.08 2.75
CA THR A 42 -3.01 7.00 3.24
C THR A 42 -4.33 6.97 2.47
N GLY A 43 -4.51 5.94 1.64
CA GLY A 43 -5.75 5.74 0.89
C GLY A 43 -6.04 6.81 -0.16
N MET A 44 -7.28 6.85 -0.64
CA MET A 44 -7.74 7.78 -1.68
C MET A 44 -8.01 9.21 -1.18
N GLY A 45 -8.16 9.41 0.13
CA GLY A 45 -8.34 10.75 0.70
C GLY A 45 -9.72 11.37 0.52
N LEU A 46 -10.78 10.57 0.31
CA LEU A 46 -12.15 11.07 0.22
C LEU A 46 -12.82 11.29 1.59
N SER A 47 -12.24 10.78 2.66
CA SER A 47 -12.67 10.98 4.05
C SER A 47 -11.47 11.34 4.91
N PRO A 48 -11.65 12.10 6.02
CA PRO A 48 -10.54 12.53 6.86
C PRO A 48 -9.93 11.33 7.62
N LEU A 49 -8.79 10.84 7.14
CA LEU A 49 -8.07 9.71 7.73
C LEU A 49 -7.44 10.07 9.06
N LYS A 50 -6.76 11.22 9.15
CA LYS A 50 -6.10 11.68 10.37
C LYS A 50 -7.06 11.80 11.54
N ASP A 51 -8.22 12.41 11.33
CA ASP A 51 -9.26 12.54 12.37
C ASP A 51 -9.77 11.19 12.85
N TRP A 52 -9.79 10.19 11.95
CA TRP A 52 -10.19 8.85 12.30
C TRP A 52 -9.10 8.13 13.12
N VAL A 53 -7.82 8.27 12.72
CA VAL A 53 -6.67 7.68 13.43
C VAL A 53 -6.49 8.28 14.81
N LEU A 54 -6.67 9.60 14.99
CA LEU A 54 -6.57 10.28 16.27
C LEU A 54 -7.59 9.80 17.31
N LYS A 55 -8.64 9.09 16.92
CA LYS A 55 -9.56 8.40 17.85
C LYS A 55 -9.01 7.08 18.36
N GLN A 56 -7.92 6.58 17.78
CA GLN A 56 -7.28 5.31 18.12
C GLN A 56 -5.97 5.48 18.90
N THR A 57 -5.42 6.70 18.93
CA THR A 57 -4.15 7.04 19.59
C THR A 57 -4.08 8.52 19.97
N ASP A 58 -3.35 8.84 21.03
CA ASP A 58 -2.99 10.21 21.50
C ASP A 58 -1.52 10.52 21.22
N LYS A 59 -0.81 9.60 20.56
CA LYS A 59 0.60 9.81 20.23
C LYS A 59 0.77 10.64 18.96
N PRO A 60 1.94 11.27 18.79
CA PRO A 60 2.32 11.84 17.50
C PRO A 60 2.26 10.78 16.39
N ILE A 61 1.92 11.20 15.18
CA ILE A 61 1.77 10.31 14.03
C ILE A 61 2.72 10.78 12.93
N LYS A 62 3.49 9.85 12.37
CA LYS A 62 4.21 10.05 11.11
C LYS A 62 3.51 9.27 10.01
N ALA A 63 3.22 9.91 8.89
CA ALA A 63 2.68 9.27 7.71
C ALA A 63 3.80 9.00 6.70
N ILE A 64 3.87 7.78 6.20
CA ILE A 64 4.84 7.34 5.20
C ILE A 64 4.04 6.86 3.99
N ILE A 65 4.37 7.33 2.80
CA ILE A 65 3.88 6.73 1.56
C ILE A 65 4.92 5.74 1.04
N THR A 66 4.45 4.57 0.63
CA THR A 66 5.30 3.61 -0.08
C THR A 66 5.65 4.10 -1.47
N HIS A 67 4.70 4.83 -2.11
CA HIS A 67 4.85 5.48 -3.40
C HIS A 67 3.71 6.50 -3.63
N SER A 68 3.73 7.24 -4.75
CA SER A 68 2.84 8.38 -4.98
C SER A 68 1.58 8.09 -5.78
N HIS A 69 1.17 6.82 -5.98
CA HIS A 69 -0.08 6.56 -6.67
C HIS A 69 -1.29 7.02 -5.86
N PHE A 70 -2.35 7.38 -6.58
CA PHE A 70 -3.50 8.12 -6.06
C PHE A 70 -4.21 7.47 -4.87
N ASP A 71 -4.17 6.16 -4.80
CA ASP A 71 -4.82 5.36 -3.75
C ASP A 71 -3.91 5.11 -2.53
N HIS A 72 -2.62 5.49 -2.61
CA HIS A 72 -1.66 5.40 -1.50
C HIS A 72 -1.40 6.74 -0.83
N CYS A 73 -1.57 7.86 -1.53
CA CYS A 73 -1.13 9.17 -1.06
C CYS A 73 -2.28 10.19 -0.81
N GLY A 74 -3.54 9.81 -0.99
CA GLY A 74 -4.68 10.72 -1.00
C GLY A 74 -4.89 11.54 0.27
N SER A 75 -4.71 10.94 1.45
CA SER A 75 -4.82 11.66 2.74
C SER A 75 -3.48 12.15 3.30
N LEU A 76 -2.36 12.01 2.59
CA LEU A 76 -1.03 12.40 3.10
C LEU A 76 -0.99 13.88 3.54
N HIS A 77 -1.71 14.75 2.84
CA HIS A 77 -1.82 16.19 3.14
C HIS A 77 -2.38 16.50 4.54
N GLU A 78 -3.04 15.55 5.19
CA GLU A 78 -3.62 15.73 6.53
C GLU A 78 -2.58 15.65 7.66
N PHE A 79 -1.40 15.08 7.39
CA PHE A 79 -0.37 14.84 8.39
C PHE A 79 0.72 15.92 8.35
N GLU A 80 1.32 16.24 9.51
CA GLU A 80 2.44 17.17 9.64
C GLU A 80 3.75 16.52 9.18
N ASP A 81 4.04 15.31 9.68
CA ASP A 81 5.21 14.53 9.31
C ASP A 81 4.84 13.62 8.12
N ARG A 82 5.33 13.98 6.93
CA ARG A 82 5.07 13.30 5.67
C ARG A 82 6.38 12.79 5.08
N LEU A 83 6.54 11.48 5.07
CA LEU A 83 7.76 10.81 4.67
C LEU A 83 7.53 9.96 3.42
N GLY A 84 8.57 9.81 2.62
CA GLY A 84 8.58 8.96 1.41
C GLY A 84 9.93 9.04 0.72
N HIS A 85 10.10 8.29 -0.35
CA HIS A 85 11.35 8.35 -1.12
C HIS A 85 11.48 9.67 -1.88
N ARG A 86 12.73 10.14 -2.06
CA ARG A 86 13.01 11.40 -2.75
C ARG A 86 12.52 11.46 -4.19
N ASP A 87 12.47 10.32 -4.87
CA ASP A 87 12.02 10.23 -6.26
C ASP A 87 10.50 10.46 -6.42
N GLU A 88 9.73 10.39 -5.32
CA GLU A 88 8.30 10.74 -5.29
C GLU A 88 8.04 12.21 -4.88
N ALA A 89 9.08 12.93 -4.45
CA ALA A 89 8.93 14.23 -3.80
C ALA A 89 8.34 15.32 -4.71
N GLU A 90 8.75 15.39 -5.98
CA GLU A 90 8.24 16.40 -6.91
C GLU A 90 6.78 16.10 -7.28
N ILE A 91 6.38 14.84 -7.39
CA ILE A 91 4.99 14.45 -7.59
C ILE A 91 4.15 14.90 -6.39
N MET A 92 4.57 14.60 -5.16
CA MET A 92 3.83 14.97 -3.96
C MET A 92 3.75 16.47 -3.70
N LYS A 93 4.67 17.24 -4.24
CA LYS A 93 4.64 18.69 -4.17
C LYS A 93 3.55 19.31 -5.06
N SER A 94 3.28 18.71 -6.22
CA SER A 94 2.28 19.16 -7.17
C SER A 94 1.70 17.97 -7.95
N PRO A 95 0.88 17.12 -7.30
CA PRO A 95 0.39 15.90 -7.92
C PRO A 95 -0.56 16.23 -9.08
N LEU A 96 -0.16 15.86 -10.29
CA LEU A 96 -1.04 15.86 -11.46
C LEU A 96 -1.66 14.46 -11.58
N ASN A 97 -2.89 14.37 -12.07
CA ASN A 97 -3.58 13.08 -12.19
C ASN A 97 -2.81 12.05 -13.04
N GLU A 98 -2.03 12.50 -14.01
CA GLU A 98 -1.17 11.63 -14.82
C GLU A 98 0.00 11.10 -14.00
N ASP A 99 0.64 11.94 -13.20
CA ASP A 99 1.81 11.59 -12.39
C ASP A 99 1.45 10.62 -11.25
N ILE A 100 0.25 10.77 -10.67
CA ILE A 100 -0.28 9.86 -9.64
C ILE A 100 -1.04 8.66 -10.22
N VAL A 101 -0.96 8.45 -11.52
CA VAL A 101 -1.59 7.34 -12.27
C VAL A 101 -3.13 7.38 -12.26
N PHE A 102 -3.75 8.52 -11.97
CA PHE A 102 -5.20 8.68 -12.04
C PHE A 102 -5.65 9.30 -13.38
N SER A 103 -5.36 8.62 -14.50
CA SER A 103 -5.72 9.07 -15.85
C SER A 103 -6.32 7.92 -16.68
N GLY A 104 -6.87 8.24 -17.86
CA GLY A 104 -7.41 7.25 -18.78
C GLY A 104 -8.46 6.35 -18.14
N ALA A 105 -8.27 5.04 -18.22
CA ALA A 105 -9.21 4.04 -17.73
C ALA A 105 -9.53 4.17 -16.24
N TRP A 106 -8.61 4.65 -15.41
CA TRP A 106 -8.83 4.84 -13.97
C TRP A 106 -9.95 5.82 -13.64
N LYS A 107 -10.20 6.83 -14.48
CA LYS A 107 -11.30 7.78 -14.31
C LYS A 107 -12.67 7.17 -14.62
N GLU A 108 -12.71 6.17 -15.50
CA GLU A 108 -13.92 5.53 -15.98
C GLU A 108 -14.39 4.38 -15.07
N ILE A 109 -13.46 3.82 -14.29
CA ILE A 109 -13.72 2.66 -13.42
C ILE A 109 -14.53 3.08 -12.18
N GLU A 110 -15.64 2.39 -11.91
CA GLU A 110 -16.43 2.60 -10.69
C GLU A 110 -15.74 1.95 -9.48
N ILE A 111 -14.79 2.68 -8.88
CA ILE A 111 -14.06 2.24 -7.70
C ILE A 111 -14.67 2.76 -6.40
N ILE A 112 -15.59 3.72 -6.45
CA ILE A 112 -16.19 4.37 -5.28
C ILE A 112 -17.68 4.02 -5.16
N ASP A 113 -18.10 3.64 -3.96
CA ASP A 113 -19.52 3.46 -3.64
C ASP A 113 -20.26 4.80 -3.67
N LYS A 114 -21.00 5.04 -4.74
CA LYS A 114 -21.80 6.25 -4.95
C LYS A 114 -22.92 6.46 -3.93
N LYS A 115 -23.30 5.42 -3.17
CA LYS A 115 -24.25 5.61 -2.05
C LYS A 115 -23.62 6.39 -0.90
N GLN A 116 -22.32 6.20 -0.67
CA GLN A 116 -21.57 6.94 0.35
C GLN A 116 -21.04 8.29 -0.18
N PHE A 117 -20.66 8.34 -1.46
CA PHE A 117 -20.12 9.52 -2.14
C PHE A 117 -20.87 9.81 -3.42
N PRO A 118 -22.13 10.32 -3.35
CA PRO A 118 -22.97 10.51 -4.54
C PRO A 118 -22.43 11.54 -5.54
N ASN A 119 -21.60 12.47 -5.08
CA ASN A 119 -20.99 13.50 -5.92
C ASN A 119 -19.58 13.13 -6.42
N TYR A 120 -19.11 11.92 -6.13
CA TYR A 120 -17.81 11.48 -6.65
C TYR A 120 -17.88 11.33 -8.18
N SER A 121 -16.87 11.89 -8.82
CA SER A 121 -16.60 11.71 -10.25
C SER A 121 -15.10 11.60 -10.47
N GLY A 122 -14.66 10.64 -11.27
CA GLY A 122 -13.27 10.53 -11.69
C GLY A 122 -12.74 11.80 -12.39
N ASP A 123 -13.61 12.53 -13.09
CA ASP A 123 -13.22 13.77 -13.76
C ASP A 123 -12.87 14.91 -12.80
N THR A 124 -13.41 14.88 -11.59
CA THR A 124 -13.20 15.91 -10.57
C THR A 124 -12.31 15.45 -9.40
N PHE A 125 -11.94 14.19 -9.39
CA PHE A 125 -11.03 13.66 -8.37
C PHE A 125 -9.62 14.22 -8.57
N TYR A 126 -8.98 14.56 -7.48
CA TYR A 126 -7.58 14.98 -7.44
C TYR A 126 -6.98 14.69 -6.06
N VAL A 127 -5.69 14.44 -6.01
CA VAL A 127 -4.91 14.36 -4.77
C VAL A 127 -4.41 15.76 -4.42
N LYS A 128 -4.58 16.15 -3.17
CA LYS A 128 -4.09 17.46 -2.70
C LYS A 128 -2.57 17.45 -2.57
N PRO A 129 -1.89 18.56 -2.91
CA PRO A 129 -0.46 18.71 -2.66
C PRO A 129 -0.08 18.39 -1.22
N ALA A 130 0.91 17.54 -1.07
CA ALA A 130 1.43 17.10 0.21
C ALA A 130 2.98 16.99 0.16
N PRO A 131 3.70 18.13 0.05
CA PRO A 131 5.15 18.08 0.00
C PRO A 131 5.73 17.25 1.14
N LEU A 132 6.64 16.36 0.83
CA LEU A 132 7.31 15.53 1.85
C LEU A 132 8.10 16.43 2.80
N THR A 133 8.05 16.11 4.09
CA THR A 133 8.78 16.83 5.15
C THR A 133 10.10 16.15 5.50
N GLY A 134 10.30 14.93 5.02
CA GLY A 134 11.54 14.17 5.14
C GLY A 134 11.60 13.06 4.10
N TYR A 135 12.82 12.65 3.78
CA TYR A 135 13.09 11.62 2.79
C TYR A 135 13.56 10.34 3.46
N LEU A 136 13.25 9.22 2.82
CA LEU A 136 13.63 7.89 3.24
C LEU A 136 14.39 7.22 2.10
N ASP A 137 15.64 6.88 2.34
CA ASP A 137 16.51 6.21 1.39
C ASP A 137 16.78 4.76 1.83
N GLU A 138 17.35 3.97 0.93
CA GLU A 138 17.80 2.59 1.21
C GLU A 138 18.64 2.51 2.48
N GLY A 139 18.23 1.66 3.41
CA GLY A 139 18.95 1.39 4.64
C GLY A 139 18.66 2.33 5.80
N ASP A 140 17.88 3.41 5.59
CA ASP A 140 17.42 4.25 6.69
C ASP A 140 16.61 3.44 7.70
N VAL A 141 16.59 3.90 8.96
CA VAL A 141 15.86 3.22 10.03
C VAL A 141 14.87 4.17 10.68
N ILE A 142 13.62 3.71 10.75
CA ILE A 142 12.54 4.35 11.51
C ILE A 142 12.41 3.63 12.84
N ASP A 143 12.79 4.28 13.94
CA ASP A 143 12.76 3.73 15.30
C ASP A 143 11.59 4.32 16.09
N LEU A 144 10.62 3.47 16.44
CA LEU A 144 9.45 3.82 17.23
C LEU A 144 9.69 3.72 18.75
N GLY A 145 10.89 3.27 19.17
CA GLY A 145 11.31 3.07 20.55
C GLY A 145 11.10 1.64 21.07
N ASP A 146 10.25 0.86 20.45
CA ASP A 146 10.00 -0.56 20.75
C ASP A 146 9.99 -1.44 19.49
N LYS A 147 9.83 -0.81 18.32
CA LYS A 147 9.95 -1.43 17.00
C LYS A 147 10.86 -0.57 16.12
N ALA A 148 11.59 -1.19 15.21
CA ALA A 148 12.44 -0.48 14.26
C ALA A 148 12.29 -1.09 12.86
N PHE A 149 12.10 -0.22 11.89
CA PHE A 149 11.89 -0.59 10.49
C PHE A 149 13.05 -0.10 9.63
N GLN A 150 13.65 -1.01 8.89
CA GLN A 150 14.61 -0.65 7.85
C GLN A 150 13.89 -0.36 6.56
N ILE A 151 14.27 0.75 5.91
CA ILE A 151 13.76 1.11 4.59
C ILE A 151 14.47 0.29 3.52
N LEU A 152 13.70 -0.28 2.64
CA LEU A 152 14.16 -0.95 1.43
C LEU A 152 13.66 -0.14 0.22
N HIS A 153 14.56 0.30 -0.64
CA HIS A 153 14.20 0.89 -1.93
C HIS A 153 13.85 -0.24 -2.91
N LEU A 154 12.63 -0.27 -3.38
CA LEU A 154 12.02 -1.35 -4.17
C LEU A 154 11.43 -0.81 -5.49
N PRO A 155 12.25 -0.16 -6.34
CA PRO A 155 11.76 0.51 -7.54
C PRO A 155 11.26 -0.48 -8.60
N GLY A 156 10.44 0.02 -9.51
CA GLY A 156 9.93 -0.73 -10.66
C GLY A 156 8.46 -0.55 -10.88
N HIS A 157 7.62 -0.70 -9.84
CA HIS A 157 6.21 -0.29 -9.86
C HIS A 157 6.09 1.24 -9.95
N SER A 158 6.82 1.96 -9.10
CA SER A 158 7.16 3.38 -9.26
C SER A 158 8.67 3.59 -9.02
N PRO A 159 9.25 4.74 -9.43
CA PRO A 159 10.67 5.01 -9.23
C PRO A 159 11.09 5.05 -7.76
N GLY A 160 10.25 5.62 -6.91
CA GLY A 160 10.52 5.80 -5.49
C GLY A 160 9.79 4.79 -4.59
N SER A 161 9.34 3.66 -5.12
CA SER A 161 8.72 2.61 -4.29
C SER A 161 9.65 2.16 -3.17
N ILE A 162 9.15 2.19 -1.93
CA ILE A 162 9.86 1.70 -0.74
C ILE A 162 9.04 0.67 0.01
N GLY A 163 9.74 -0.18 0.75
CA GLY A 163 9.16 -1.05 1.77
C GLY A 163 9.76 -0.79 3.14
N LEU A 164 9.01 -1.12 4.19
CA LEU A 164 9.45 -1.00 5.57
C LEU A 164 9.56 -2.41 6.16
N MET A 165 10.78 -2.86 6.43
CA MET A 165 11.04 -4.17 7.00
C MET A 165 11.25 -4.06 8.51
N ASP A 166 10.39 -4.70 9.29
CA ASP A 166 10.62 -4.84 10.73
C ASP A 166 11.91 -5.64 10.98
N MET A 167 12.84 -5.03 11.67
CA MET A 167 14.18 -5.60 11.89
C MET A 167 14.16 -6.84 12.79
N LYS A 168 13.10 -7.01 13.60
CA LYS A 168 12.96 -8.10 14.57
C LYS A 168 12.06 -9.22 14.05
N SER A 169 10.82 -8.93 13.65
CA SER A 169 9.85 -9.93 13.19
C SER A 169 10.09 -10.39 11.76
N LYS A 170 10.86 -9.62 10.97
CA LYS A 170 11.07 -9.86 9.54
C LYS A 170 9.77 -9.78 8.73
N GLU A 171 8.86 -8.93 9.16
CA GLU A 171 7.66 -8.55 8.40
C GLU A 171 8.00 -7.38 7.48
N LEU A 172 7.49 -7.40 6.25
CA LEU A 172 7.70 -6.35 5.26
C LEU A 172 6.37 -5.70 4.88
N PHE A 173 6.24 -4.40 5.13
CA PHE A 173 5.23 -3.57 4.49
C PHE A 173 5.75 -3.19 3.11
N SER A 174 5.21 -3.81 2.08
CA SER A 174 5.82 -3.80 0.75
C SER A 174 5.21 -2.80 -0.22
N GLY A 175 4.12 -2.13 0.17
CA GLY A 175 3.33 -1.35 -0.79
C GLY A 175 3.00 -2.20 -2.01
N ASP A 176 3.17 -1.61 -3.18
CA ASP A 176 2.90 -2.28 -4.46
C ASP A 176 4.14 -2.89 -5.11
N ALA A 177 5.26 -2.93 -4.39
CA ALA A 177 6.40 -3.71 -4.85
C ALA A 177 6.11 -5.22 -4.92
N ILE A 178 5.25 -5.72 -4.00
CA ILE A 178 4.67 -7.07 -4.09
C ILE A 178 3.39 -7.15 -3.23
N TYR A 179 2.32 -7.74 -3.75
CA TYR A 179 1.06 -8.05 -3.07
C TYR A 179 0.46 -9.36 -3.62
N ASP A 180 -0.48 -9.97 -2.91
CA ASP A 180 -1.08 -11.25 -3.35
C ASP A 180 -2.17 -11.03 -4.40
N GLY A 181 -1.75 -10.58 -5.57
CA GLY A 181 -2.59 -10.29 -6.73
C GLY A 181 -1.73 -10.15 -7.99
N GLU A 182 -2.37 -9.72 -9.06
CA GLU A 182 -1.68 -9.45 -10.33
C GLU A 182 -0.88 -8.15 -10.24
N LEU A 183 0.44 -8.25 -10.36
CA LEU A 183 1.34 -7.13 -10.22
C LEU A 183 1.26 -6.21 -11.45
N LEU A 184 1.10 -4.90 -11.22
CA LEU A 184 1.03 -3.89 -12.26
C LEU A 184 2.42 -3.28 -12.52
N ASP A 185 2.90 -3.41 -13.75
CA ASP A 185 4.21 -2.93 -14.21
C ASP A 185 4.15 -2.06 -15.48
N THR A 186 2.94 -1.77 -15.95
CA THR A 186 2.65 -1.03 -17.19
C THR A 186 2.12 0.38 -16.93
N LEU A 187 2.25 0.87 -15.71
CA LEU A 187 1.81 2.20 -15.30
C LEU A 187 2.81 3.28 -15.77
N TYR A 188 2.42 4.54 -15.74
CA TYR A 188 3.18 5.66 -16.32
C TYR A 188 4.66 5.73 -15.88
N HIS A 189 4.96 5.44 -14.62
CA HIS A 189 6.33 5.48 -14.08
C HIS A 189 6.98 4.12 -13.94
N SER A 190 6.27 3.05 -14.29
CA SER A 190 6.78 1.69 -14.09
C SER A 190 7.97 1.37 -14.99
N ASN A 191 8.88 0.56 -14.47
CA ASN A 191 10.02 0.04 -15.20
C ASN A 191 10.12 -1.47 -14.98
N ILE A 192 9.76 -2.25 -15.99
CA ILE A 192 9.67 -3.72 -15.94
C ILE A 192 11.00 -4.35 -15.53
N GLU A 193 12.13 -3.86 -16.04
CA GLU A 193 13.44 -4.44 -15.72
C GLU A 193 13.86 -4.16 -14.27
N GLN A 194 13.60 -2.96 -13.78
CA GLN A 194 13.82 -2.64 -12.35
C GLN A 194 12.87 -3.46 -11.48
N TYR A 195 11.60 -3.64 -11.88
CA TYR A 195 10.64 -4.41 -11.13
C TYR A 195 11.04 -5.86 -10.99
N LYS A 196 11.53 -6.50 -12.08
CA LYS A 196 12.11 -7.85 -12.03
C LYS A 196 13.28 -7.94 -11.06
N GLN A 197 14.20 -6.96 -11.08
CA GLN A 197 15.34 -6.93 -10.15
C GLN A 197 14.87 -6.78 -8.70
N THR A 198 13.90 -5.92 -8.45
CA THR A 198 13.28 -5.75 -7.13
C THR A 198 12.65 -7.05 -6.63
N LEU A 199 11.87 -7.73 -7.45
CA LEU A 199 11.23 -9.00 -7.09
C LEU A 199 12.26 -10.11 -6.82
N LEU A 200 13.30 -10.23 -7.63
CA LEU A 200 14.39 -11.17 -7.39
C LEU A 200 15.16 -10.84 -6.10
N ARG A 201 15.37 -9.56 -5.81
CA ARG A 201 15.93 -9.11 -4.53
C ARG A 201 15.04 -9.53 -3.36
N ILE A 202 13.74 -9.24 -3.41
CA ILE A 202 12.75 -9.62 -2.36
C ILE A 202 12.78 -11.14 -2.14
N LYS A 203 12.88 -11.94 -3.19
CA LYS A 203 12.99 -13.39 -3.09
C LYS A 203 14.18 -13.84 -2.26
N GLY A 204 15.31 -13.13 -2.34
CA GLY A 204 16.53 -13.40 -1.58
C GLY A 204 16.57 -12.88 -0.15
N LEU A 205 15.63 -12.01 0.25
CA LEU A 205 15.61 -11.44 1.60
C LEU A 205 15.02 -12.42 2.62
N ASP A 206 15.46 -12.29 3.87
CA ASP A 206 14.94 -13.02 5.03
C ASP A 206 13.67 -12.31 5.55
N ILE A 207 12.54 -12.57 4.87
CA ILE A 207 11.23 -12.01 5.19
C ILE A 207 10.26 -13.17 5.42
N ASN A 208 9.53 -13.10 6.52
CA ASN A 208 8.58 -14.15 6.93
C ASN A 208 7.15 -13.86 6.45
N LEU A 209 6.74 -12.58 6.53
CA LEU A 209 5.38 -12.14 6.26
C LEU A 209 5.41 -10.84 5.45
N PHE A 210 4.50 -10.72 4.51
CA PHE A 210 4.35 -9.56 3.64
C PHE A 210 3.00 -8.89 3.89
N HIS A 211 3.03 -7.59 4.06
CA HIS A 211 1.90 -6.68 4.15
C HIS A 211 1.87 -5.82 2.89
N GLY A 212 1.20 -6.29 1.86
CA GLY A 212 1.10 -5.59 0.58
C GLY A 212 0.25 -4.33 0.66
N GLY A 213 0.36 -3.48 -0.36
CA GLY A 213 -0.50 -2.31 -0.54
C GLY A 213 -1.95 -2.70 -0.86
N HIS A 214 -2.15 -3.88 -1.41
CA HIS A 214 -3.46 -4.47 -1.72
C HIS A 214 -3.55 -5.89 -1.21
N PHE A 215 -4.78 -6.39 -1.08
CA PHE A 215 -5.09 -7.78 -0.74
C PHE A 215 -4.60 -8.22 0.65
N PRO A 216 -4.90 -9.45 1.11
CA PRO A 216 -4.44 -9.95 2.39
C PRO A 216 -2.93 -10.09 2.51
N SER A 217 -2.43 -10.04 3.74
CA SER A 217 -1.04 -10.41 4.05
C SER A 217 -0.76 -11.87 3.68
N PHE A 218 0.47 -12.16 3.29
CA PHE A 218 0.87 -13.48 2.79
C PHE A 218 2.29 -13.84 3.23
N ASN A 219 2.59 -15.13 3.27
CA ASN A 219 3.88 -15.64 3.73
C ASN A 219 4.94 -15.72 2.61
N LYS A 220 6.16 -16.07 3.00
CA LYS A 220 7.31 -16.22 2.09
C LYS A 220 7.08 -17.24 0.96
N THR A 221 6.36 -18.33 1.25
CA THR A 221 6.07 -19.35 0.23
C THR A 221 5.22 -18.74 -0.88
N ARG A 222 4.14 -18.04 -0.50
CA ARG A 222 3.27 -17.36 -1.46
C ARG A 222 3.98 -16.24 -2.21
N ALA A 223 4.86 -15.47 -1.52
CA ALA A 223 5.70 -14.46 -2.17
C ALA A 223 6.57 -15.07 -3.27
N ASN A 224 7.20 -16.21 -3.00
CA ASN A 224 8.03 -16.89 -3.99
C ASN A 224 7.21 -17.37 -5.21
N GLU A 225 5.98 -17.87 -4.99
CA GLU A 225 5.07 -18.26 -6.06
C GLU A 225 4.72 -17.06 -6.95
N ILE A 226 4.30 -15.93 -6.35
CA ILE A 226 3.97 -14.70 -7.08
C ILE A 226 5.17 -14.22 -7.91
N ILE A 227 6.37 -14.21 -7.31
CA ILE A 227 7.60 -13.80 -8.01
C ILE A 227 7.90 -14.73 -9.18
N ASP A 228 7.82 -16.04 -8.98
CA ASP A 228 8.11 -17.02 -10.04
C ASP A 228 7.08 -16.95 -11.18
N GLU A 229 5.80 -16.77 -10.85
CA GLU A 229 4.73 -16.52 -11.82
C GLU A 229 5.02 -15.27 -12.65
N TYR A 230 5.37 -14.15 -12.00
CA TYR A 230 5.70 -12.91 -12.69
C TYR A 230 6.94 -13.04 -13.58
N ILE A 231 8.04 -13.60 -13.06
CA ILE A 231 9.30 -13.77 -13.81
C ILE A 231 9.14 -14.72 -15.00
N SER A 232 8.28 -15.74 -14.90
CA SER A 232 8.00 -16.67 -16.02
C SER A 232 7.14 -16.05 -17.13
N GLY A 233 6.61 -14.82 -16.91
CA GLY A 233 5.73 -14.15 -17.85
C GLY A 233 4.31 -14.70 -17.87
N PHE A 234 3.90 -15.44 -16.84
CA PHE A 234 2.55 -16.00 -16.74
C PHE A 234 1.50 -14.93 -16.38
N ASN A 235 1.93 -13.81 -15.78
CA ASN A 235 1.11 -12.67 -15.38
C ASN A 235 1.36 -11.48 -16.30
N THR A 236 0.99 -11.58 -17.56
CA THR A 236 1.03 -10.44 -18.49
C THR A 236 -0.33 -9.79 -18.59
N ILE A 237 -0.68 -8.97 -17.62
CA ILE A 237 -1.72 -7.97 -17.83
C ILE A 237 -1.10 -6.83 -18.63
N THR A 238 -1.55 -6.70 -19.85
CA THR A 238 -1.07 -5.68 -20.79
C THR A 238 -1.91 -4.40 -20.77
N ASP A 239 -3.07 -4.42 -20.07
CA ASP A 239 -4.02 -3.31 -20.04
C ASP A 239 -4.71 -3.22 -18.67
N VAL A 240 -4.87 -2.00 -18.16
CA VAL A 240 -5.59 -1.69 -16.91
C VAL A 240 -7.04 -2.20 -16.91
N LYS A 241 -7.71 -2.24 -18.08
CA LYS A 241 -9.07 -2.77 -18.18
C LYS A 241 -9.11 -4.29 -18.00
N ASP A 242 -8.15 -5.00 -18.54
CA ASP A 242 -8.02 -6.45 -18.36
C ASP A 242 -7.71 -6.78 -16.90
N TRP A 243 -6.84 -6.01 -16.25
CA TRP A 243 -6.58 -6.12 -14.82
C TRP A 243 -7.85 -5.90 -13.99
N PHE A 244 -8.62 -4.88 -14.31
CA PHE A 244 -9.88 -4.56 -13.64
C PHE A 244 -10.91 -5.68 -13.76
N GLU A 245 -11.10 -6.24 -14.96
CA GLU A 245 -12.06 -7.34 -15.16
C GLU A 245 -11.60 -8.64 -14.48
N SER A 246 -10.31 -8.89 -14.43
CA SER A 246 -9.71 -10.01 -13.71
C SER A 246 -9.87 -9.83 -12.20
N SER A 247 -9.50 -8.66 -11.67
CA SER A 247 -9.62 -8.32 -10.25
C SER A 247 -11.07 -8.33 -9.76
N LYS A 248 -12.04 -7.93 -10.58
CA LYS A 248 -13.47 -8.08 -10.27
C LYS A 248 -13.89 -9.54 -10.09
N LYS A 249 -13.33 -10.45 -10.88
CA LYS A 249 -13.63 -11.89 -10.75
C LYS A 249 -13.05 -12.46 -9.47
N LEU A 250 -11.81 -12.09 -9.13
CA LEU A 250 -11.18 -12.43 -7.86
C LEU A 250 -11.99 -11.92 -6.66
N ASN A 251 -12.59 -10.74 -6.78
CA ASN A 251 -13.34 -10.08 -5.71
C ASN A 251 -14.59 -10.85 -5.22
N LYS A 252 -15.14 -11.77 -6.00
CA LYS A 252 -16.32 -12.54 -5.57
C LYS A 252 -15.98 -13.69 -4.63
N ASP A 253 -14.76 -14.22 -4.67
CA ASP A 253 -14.39 -15.45 -3.98
C ASP A 253 -13.27 -15.28 -2.92
N VAL A 254 -12.41 -14.26 -3.02
CA VAL A 254 -11.18 -14.12 -2.22
C VAL A 254 -11.31 -13.10 -1.08
N PHE A 255 -12.28 -12.19 -1.13
CA PHE A 255 -12.36 -11.01 -0.24
C PHE A 255 -13.51 -11.03 0.76
N SER A 256 -14.02 -12.20 1.13
CA SER A 256 -14.93 -12.31 2.28
C SER A 256 -14.18 -12.04 3.59
N ASP A 257 -14.89 -11.55 4.62
CA ASP A 257 -14.33 -11.40 5.98
C ASP A 257 -13.60 -12.65 6.48
N GLN A 258 -13.92 -13.84 5.92
CA GLN A 258 -13.29 -15.12 6.23
C GLN A 258 -11.81 -15.22 5.78
N ASN A 259 -11.39 -14.53 4.75
CA ASN A 259 -9.98 -14.60 4.27
C ASN A 259 -9.02 -13.76 5.13
N TRP A 260 -9.52 -12.71 5.81
CA TRP A 260 -8.74 -12.00 6.82
C TRP A 260 -8.53 -12.85 8.08
N ASP A 261 -9.48 -13.72 8.42
CA ASP A 261 -9.30 -14.69 9.50
C ASP A 261 -8.28 -15.78 9.12
N LEU A 262 -8.15 -16.12 7.83
CA LEU A 262 -7.10 -17.01 7.31
C LEU A 262 -5.72 -16.35 7.41
N ALA A 263 -5.59 -15.06 7.08
CA ALA A 263 -4.35 -14.32 7.25
C ALA A 263 -3.92 -14.27 8.74
N LYS A 264 -4.86 -14.06 9.66
CA LYS A 264 -4.62 -14.18 11.11
C LYS A 264 -4.17 -15.58 11.51
N LEU A 265 -4.75 -16.64 10.90
CA LEU A 265 -4.37 -18.02 11.18
C LEU A 265 -2.93 -18.31 10.72
N ILE A 266 -2.53 -17.78 9.59
CA ILE A 266 -1.15 -17.89 9.06
C ILE A 266 -0.16 -17.16 9.97
N ILE A 267 -0.52 -15.97 10.46
CA ILE A 267 0.28 -15.20 11.41
C ILE A 267 0.44 -15.97 12.72
N SER A 268 -0.65 -16.51 13.28
CA SER A 268 -0.64 -17.28 14.53
C SER A 268 0.13 -18.61 14.47
N GLN A 269 0.29 -19.21 13.28
CA GLN A 269 1.08 -20.42 13.08
C GLN A 269 2.59 -20.17 13.00
N ASN A 270 3.02 -18.94 12.72
CA ASN A 270 4.42 -18.54 12.67
C ASN A 270 4.96 -18.04 14.03
N GLU A 271 4.09 -17.86 15.04
CA GLU A 271 4.46 -17.48 16.42
C GLU A 271 4.73 -18.70 17.34
N ASN A 272 4.61 -19.93 16.85
CA ASN A 272 4.94 -21.18 17.55
C ASN A 272 6.13 -21.88 16.86
#